data_e71d50e896fd7096ac75082a083cc5a4
#
_entry.id   e71d50e896fd7096ac75082a083cc5a4
#
_cell.length_a   1.000
_cell.length_b   1.000
_cell.length_c   1.000
_cell.angle_alpha   90.00
_cell.angle_beta   90.00
_cell.angle_gamma   90.00
#
_symmetry.space_group_name_H-M   'P 1'
#
loop_
_entity.id
_entity.type
_entity.pdbx_description
1 polymer ?
#
loop_
_entity_poly.entity_id
_entity_poly.type
_entity_poly.pdbx_seq_one_letter_code
_entity_poly.pdbx_strand_id
1 'polypeptide(L)'
;TDLLERNHKLYGDEVALVELNPLMKDTRKTTWKEYDLVQQTSPVAYRREITWSVFDEKANRVANMLLGRGIKKGDRVAILMFNCLEWLPIYFGILKTGAIAVPFNFRFSADEIQYCADLAQVHILFFGSEFIGRIESIADELQKGRLLIYVGDGCPTFAESYRELVADCSSQAPLVRLEEEDDAAIYFSSGTTGFPKAILHNHESLSQAAQMEQKHHLTSRDDVFLCIPPLYHTGAKF
;
A
#
# COMPACT_ATOMS: atom_id res chain seq x y z
N THR A 1 -7.88 7.64 -9.18
CA THR A 1 -8.76 6.43 -9.18
C THR A 1 -9.21 6.09 -10.58
N ASP A 2 -9.55 7.05 -11.42
CA ASP A 2 -10.06 6.87 -12.79
C ASP A 2 -9.10 6.08 -13.69
N LEU A 3 -7.77 6.24 -13.50
CA LEU A 3 -6.77 5.48 -14.23
C LEU A 3 -6.86 3.97 -13.93
N LEU A 4 -7.10 3.58 -12.69
CA LEU A 4 -7.26 2.18 -12.31
C LEU A 4 -8.54 1.61 -12.92
N GLU A 5 -9.66 2.32 -12.84
CA GLU A 5 -10.93 1.92 -13.44
C GLU A 5 -10.85 1.83 -14.97
N ARG A 6 -10.15 2.77 -15.60
CA ARG A 6 -9.88 2.72 -17.04
C ARG A 6 -9.07 1.47 -17.41
N ASN A 7 -8.02 1.18 -16.66
CA ASN A 7 -7.17 0.02 -16.94
C ASN A 7 -7.91 -1.29 -16.69
N HIS A 8 -8.74 -1.38 -15.63
CA HIS A 8 -9.66 -2.50 -15.45
C HIS A 8 -10.58 -2.72 -16.67
N LYS A 9 -11.18 -1.65 -17.22
CA LYS A 9 -12.09 -1.75 -18.38
C LYS A 9 -11.38 -2.13 -19.68
N LEU A 10 -10.14 -1.66 -19.88
CA LEU A 10 -9.40 -1.86 -21.12
C LEU A 10 -8.54 -3.13 -21.12
N TYR A 11 -8.03 -3.53 -19.95
CA TYR A 11 -6.98 -4.55 -19.82
C TYR A 11 -7.28 -5.54 -18.68
N GLY A 12 -8.54 -5.74 -18.34
CA GLY A 12 -9.00 -6.46 -17.16
C GLY A 12 -8.31 -7.80 -16.89
N ASP A 13 -8.12 -8.60 -17.92
CA ASP A 13 -7.50 -9.92 -17.83
C ASP A 13 -5.97 -9.92 -17.91
N GLU A 14 -5.37 -8.76 -18.19
CA GLU A 14 -3.91 -8.63 -18.25
C GLU A 14 -3.33 -8.50 -16.84
N VAL A 15 -2.09 -9.00 -16.65
CA VAL A 15 -1.38 -8.91 -15.38
C VAL A 15 -1.03 -7.45 -15.07
N ALA A 16 -1.47 -6.98 -13.91
CA ALA A 16 -1.20 -5.64 -13.42
C ALA A 16 -0.03 -5.60 -12.42
N LEU A 17 -0.03 -6.51 -11.46
CA LEU A 17 0.97 -6.55 -10.39
C LEU A 17 1.56 -7.95 -10.26
N VAL A 18 2.87 -7.98 -10.04
CA VAL A 18 3.62 -9.22 -9.79
C VAL A 18 4.42 -9.07 -8.51
N GLU A 19 4.34 -10.06 -7.65
CA GLU A 19 5.17 -10.20 -6.47
C GLU A 19 6.01 -11.46 -6.57
N LEU A 20 7.30 -11.33 -6.34
CA LEU A 20 8.16 -12.48 -6.13
C LEU A 20 8.02 -12.91 -4.67
N ASN A 21 7.75 -14.19 -4.44
CA ASN A 21 7.45 -14.70 -3.10
C ASN A 21 8.64 -14.50 -2.13
N PRO A 22 8.50 -13.62 -1.11
CA PRO A 22 9.57 -13.34 -0.17
C PRO A 22 9.90 -14.54 0.76
N LEU A 23 8.99 -15.53 0.82
CA LEU A 23 9.20 -16.74 1.63
C LEU A 23 10.06 -17.79 0.92
N MET A 24 10.35 -17.62 -0.36
CA MET A 24 11.34 -18.42 -1.06
C MET A 24 12.72 -18.06 -0.52
N LYS A 25 13.15 -18.78 0.51
CA LYS A 25 14.55 -18.76 0.93
C LYS A 25 15.36 -19.50 -0.13
N ASP A 26 16.11 -18.73 -0.91
CA ASP A 26 17.21 -19.33 -1.67
C ASP A 26 18.24 -19.86 -0.67
N THR A 27 18.20 -21.15 -0.41
CA THR A 27 19.12 -21.81 0.53
C THR A 27 20.47 -22.11 -0.11
N ARG A 28 20.65 -21.80 -1.39
CA ARG A 28 21.88 -22.04 -2.11
C ARG A 28 22.73 -20.79 -2.19
N LYS A 29 23.91 -20.83 -1.59
CA LYS A 29 24.97 -19.86 -1.86
C LYS A 29 25.53 -20.15 -3.24
N THR A 30 25.24 -19.34 -4.23
CA THR A 30 25.96 -19.31 -5.50
C THR A 30 27.37 -18.80 -5.24
N THR A 31 28.35 -19.68 -5.36
CA THR A 31 29.75 -19.24 -5.41
C THR A 31 30.14 -18.98 -6.86
N TRP A 32 31.08 -18.06 -7.11
CA TRP A 32 31.56 -17.70 -8.45
C TRP A 32 32.08 -18.89 -9.31
N LYS A 33 32.16 -20.07 -8.75
CA LYS A 33 32.74 -21.25 -9.40
C LYS A 33 31.72 -22.34 -9.75
N GLU A 34 30.51 -22.26 -9.27
CA GLU A 34 29.48 -23.28 -9.50
C GLU A 34 28.15 -22.62 -9.85
N TYR A 35 27.72 -22.77 -11.10
CA TYR A 35 26.39 -22.43 -11.56
C TYR A 35 25.48 -23.63 -11.28
N ASP A 36 24.94 -23.72 -10.07
CA ASP A 36 23.81 -24.60 -9.83
C ASP A 36 22.53 -23.90 -10.28
N LEU A 37 21.84 -24.52 -11.22
CA LEU A 37 20.47 -24.11 -11.55
C LEU A 37 19.62 -24.29 -10.30
N VAL A 38 19.07 -23.18 -9.79
CA VAL A 38 18.18 -23.21 -8.62
C VAL A 38 16.92 -23.98 -9.00
N GLN A 39 16.80 -25.21 -8.52
CA GLN A 39 15.54 -25.94 -8.62
C GLN A 39 14.58 -25.42 -7.54
N GLN A 40 13.41 -25.03 -7.97
CA GLN A 40 12.33 -24.60 -7.08
C GLN A 40 11.89 -25.80 -6.22
N THR A 41 12.17 -25.75 -4.93
CA THR A 41 11.83 -26.83 -3.98
C THR A 41 10.62 -26.50 -3.11
N SER A 42 10.10 -25.27 -3.18
CA SER A 42 8.96 -24.84 -2.40
C SER A 42 7.62 -25.18 -3.09
N PRO A 43 6.62 -25.72 -2.38
CA PRO A 43 5.27 -25.88 -2.91
C PRO A 43 4.54 -24.56 -3.13
N VAL A 44 5.06 -23.47 -2.61
CA VAL A 44 4.50 -22.12 -2.78
C VAL A 44 5.08 -21.52 -4.05
N ALA A 45 4.21 -20.98 -4.92
CA ALA A 45 4.64 -20.36 -6.16
C ALA A 45 5.64 -19.23 -5.91
N TYR A 46 6.78 -19.29 -6.61
CA TYR A 46 7.80 -18.23 -6.56
C TYR A 46 7.23 -16.88 -6.96
N ARG A 47 6.31 -16.87 -7.91
CA ARG A 47 5.68 -15.70 -8.49
C ARG A 47 4.20 -15.71 -8.18
N ARG A 48 3.68 -14.64 -7.60
CA ARG A 48 2.24 -14.36 -7.46
C ARG A 48 1.90 -13.15 -8.31
N GLU A 49 0.73 -13.16 -8.92
CA GLU A 49 0.30 -12.06 -9.77
C GLU A 49 -1.20 -11.82 -9.65
N ILE A 50 -1.60 -10.59 -9.91
CA ILE A 50 -3.01 -10.20 -10.03
C ILE A 50 -3.21 -9.40 -11.32
N THR A 51 -4.38 -9.58 -11.92
CA THR A 51 -4.81 -8.84 -13.11
C THR A 51 -5.33 -7.45 -12.73
N TRP A 52 -5.56 -6.59 -13.74
CA TRP A 52 -6.17 -5.29 -13.51
C TRP A 52 -7.57 -5.40 -12.90
N SER A 53 -8.37 -6.40 -13.31
CA SER A 53 -9.68 -6.66 -12.71
C SER A 53 -9.57 -7.01 -11.22
N VAL A 54 -8.69 -7.93 -10.87
CA VAL A 54 -8.47 -8.32 -9.47
C VAL A 54 -7.91 -7.16 -8.64
N PHE A 55 -7.05 -6.34 -9.23
CA PHE A 55 -6.52 -5.15 -8.56
C PHE A 55 -7.65 -4.16 -8.22
N ASP A 56 -8.49 -3.84 -9.21
CA ASP A 56 -9.61 -2.90 -9.01
C ASP A 56 -10.64 -3.44 -8.00
N GLU A 57 -11.01 -4.73 -8.11
CA GLU A 57 -11.91 -5.39 -7.15
C GLU A 57 -11.38 -5.34 -5.72
N LYS A 58 -10.10 -5.62 -5.51
CA LYS A 58 -9.46 -5.53 -4.18
C LYS A 58 -9.50 -4.09 -3.65
N ALA A 59 -9.18 -3.11 -4.49
CA ALA A 59 -9.25 -1.69 -4.12
C ALA A 59 -10.68 -1.27 -3.76
N ASN A 60 -11.68 -1.73 -4.52
CA ASN A 60 -13.10 -1.46 -4.23
C ASN A 60 -13.55 -2.08 -2.90
N ARG A 61 -13.15 -3.33 -2.59
CA ARG A 61 -13.45 -3.96 -1.30
C ARG A 61 -12.85 -3.19 -0.13
N VAL A 62 -11.61 -2.73 -0.25
CA VAL A 62 -10.96 -1.87 0.75
C VAL A 62 -11.73 -0.56 0.91
N ALA A 63 -12.08 0.09 -0.19
CA ALA A 63 -12.85 1.34 -0.13
C ALA A 63 -14.20 1.16 0.56
N ASN A 64 -14.96 0.13 0.18
CA ASN A 64 -16.26 -0.17 0.80
C ASN A 64 -16.14 -0.55 2.28
N MET A 65 -15.08 -1.26 2.67
CA MET A 65 -14.78 -1.55 4.07
C MET A 65 -14.52 -0.26 4.86
N LEU A 66 -13.67 0.63 4.33
CA LEU A 66 -13.34 1.90 4.97
C LEU A 66 -14.58 2.81 5.14
N LEU A 67 -15.41 2.92 4.09
CA LEU A 67 -16.68 3.66 4.16
C LEU A 67 -17.64 3.06 5.18
N GLY A 68 -17.74 1.71 5.22
CA GLY A 68 -18.53 0.98 6.22
C GLY A 68 -18.04 1.19 7.66
N ARG A 69 -16.76 1.53 7.85
CA ARG A 69 -16.16 1.92 9.15
C ARG A 69 -16.25 3.41 9.43
N GLY A 70 -16.96 4.16 8.60
CA GLY A 70 -17.23 5.58 8.80
C GLY A 70 -16.14 6.53 8.32
N ILE A 71 -15.14 6.04 7.57
CA ILE A 71 -14.14 6.89 6.92
C ILE A 71 -14.83 7.78 5.90
N LYS A 72 -14.42 9.05 5.88
CA LYS A 72 -14.97 10.12 5.02
C LYS A 72 -13.86 10.76 4.21
N LYS A 73 -14.25 11.51 3.19
CA LYS A 73 -13.35 12.37 2.43
C LYS A 73 -12.55 13.29 3.37
N GLY A 74 -11.24 13.29 3.19
CA GLY A 74 -10.29 14.06 4.02
C GLY A 74 -9.83 13.35 5.31
N ASP A 75 -10.38 12.18 5.67
CA ASP A 75 -9.84 11.36 6.77
C ASP A 75 -8.49 10.75 6.36
N ARG A 76 -7.63 10.44 7.33
CA ARG A 76 -6.27 9.94 7.07
C ARG A 76 -6.17 8.47 7.42
N VAL A 77 -5.67 7.69 6.47
CA VAL A 77 -5.49 6.25 6.61
C VAL A 77 -4.03 5.90 6.31
N ALA A 78 -3.33 5.35 7.29
CA ALA A 78 -1.91 5.04 7.18
C ALA A 78 -1.65 3.61 6.69
N ILE A 79 -0.49 3.43 6.05
CA ILE A 79 0.02 2.13 5.58
C ILE A 79 1.46 1.97 6.06
N LEU A 80 1.72 0.93 6.88
CA LEU A 80 3.03 0.54 7.37
C LEU A 80 3.32 -0.91 6.96
N MET A 81 3.79 -1.10 5.74
CA MET A 81 4.01 -2.43 5.15
C MET A 81 5.23 -2.44 4.24
N PHE A 82 5.87 -3.59 4.08
CA PHE A 82 6.77 -3.82 2.95
C PHE A 82 6.00 -3.92 1.64
N ASN A 83 6.72 -3.81 0.51
CA ASN A 83 6.11 -4.02 -0.81
C ASN A 83 5.51 -5.43 -0.89
N CYS A 84 4.22 -5.51 -1.19
CA CYS A 84 3.47 -6.75 -1.38
C CYS A 84 2.26 -6.50 -2.29
N LEU A 85 1.59 -7.57 -2.73
CA LEU A 85 0.43 -7.45 -3.61
C LEU A 85 -0.76 -6.71 -2.98
N GLU A 86 -0.85 -6.66 -1.66
CA GLU A 86 -1.92 -5.97 -0.93
C GLU A 86 -1.68 -4.46 -0.83
N TRP A 87 -0.43 -3.98 -0.99
CA TRP A 87 -0.07 -2.60 -0.73
C TRP A 87 -0.80 -1.61 -1.65
N LEU A 88 -0.71 -1.81 -2.97
CA LEU A 88 -1.36 -0.91 -3.93
C LEU A 88 -2.89 -1.00 -3.90
N PRO A 89 -3.53 -2.18 -3.81
CA PRO A 89 -4.96 -2.28 -3.56
C PRO A 89 -5.45 -1.50 -2.33
N ILE A 90 -4.71 -1.54 -1.22
CA ILE A 90 -5.03 -0.76 -0.02
C ILE A 90 -4.89 0.74 -0.32
N TYR A 91 -3.79 1.16 -0.94
CA TYR A 91 -3.55 2.57 -1.28
C TYR A 91 -4.64 3.13 -2.19
N PHE A 92 -4.97 2.45 -3.29
CA PHE A 92 -6.03 2.88 -4.20
C PHE A 92 -7.43 2.79 -3.55
N GLY A 93 -7.65 1.80 -2.68
CA GLY A 93 -8.87 1.71 -1.90
C GLY A 93 -9.08 2.93 -1.00
N ILE A 94 -8.02 3.41 -0.34
CA ILE A 94 -8.06 4.65 0.44
C ILE A 94 -8.42 5.83 -0.47
N LEU A 95 -7.72 5.99 -1.59
CA LEU A 95 -7.99 7.08 -2.54
C LEU A 95 -9.44 7.07 -3.06
N LYS A 96 -10.01 5.88 -3.34
CA LYS A 96 -11.40 5.75 -3.81
C LYS A 96 -12.45 6.23 -2.81
N THR A 97 -12.11 6.35 -1.51
CA THR A 97 -13.00 6.93 -0.49
C THR A 97 -12.90 8.44 -0.39
N GLY A 98 -11.92 9.07 -1.05
CA GLY A 98 -11.55 10.46 -0.83
C GLY A 98 -10.78 10.70 0.47
N ALA A 99 -10.40 9.63 1.18
CA ALA A 99 -9.49 9.72 2.30
C ALA A 99 -8.05 9.93 1.82
N ILE A 100 -7.25 10.51 2.69
CA ILE A 100 -5.85 10.83 2.44
C ILE A 100 -4.99 9.62 2.83
N ALA A 101 -4.27 9.05 1.89
CA ALA A 101 -3.33 7.97 2.16
C ALA A 101 -2.07 8.49 2.86
N VAL A 102 -1.63 7.80 3.91
CA VAL A 102 -0.45 8.20 4.70
C VAL A 102 0.56 7.04 4.74
N PRO A 103 1.37 6.85 3.69
CA PRO A 103 2.40 5.82 3.68
C PRO A 103 3.50 6.12 4.69
N PHE A 104 3.73 5.20 5.64
CA PHE A 104 4.79 5.31 6.62
C PHE A 104 6.07 4.64 6.15
N ASN A 105 7.18 5.25 6.47
CA ASN A 105 8.48 4.63 6.27
C ASN A 105 8.61 3.38 7.16
N PHE A 106 8.85 2.22 6.57
CA PHE A 106 9.01 0.96 7.30
C PHE A 106 10.22 0.95 8.26
N ARG A 107 11.11 1.95 8.17
CA ARG A 107 12.25 2.12 9.09
C ARG A 107 11.90 2.91 10.35
N PHE A 108 10.72 3.50 10.41
CA PHE A 108 10.30 4.26 11.59
C PHE A 108 10.36 3.40 12.85
N SER A 109 10.92 3.96 13.92
CA SER A 109 10.81 3.41 15.28
C SER A 109 9.37 3.48 15.77
N ALA A 110 9.07 2.84 16.90
CA ALA A 110 7.75 2.93 17.52
C ALA A 110 7.36 4.38 17.81
N ASP A 111 8.29 5.17 18.38
CA ASP A 111 8.07 6.59 18.70
C ASP A 111 7.81 7.44 17.46
N GLU A 112 8.52 7.17 16.35
CA GLU A 112 8.30 7.86 15.08
C GLU A 112 6.95 7.49 14.46
N ILE A 113 6.53 6.23 14.57
CA ILE A 113 5.20 5.77 14.12
C ILE A 113 4.12 6.53 14.90
N GLN A 114 4.23 6.58 16.23
CA GLN A 114 3.29 7.29 17.09
C GLN A 114 3.26 8.78 16.73
N TYR A 115 4.42 9.42 16.65
CA TYR A 115 4.55 10.84 16.28
C TYR A 115 3.90 11.14 14.90
N CYS A 116 4.21 10.34 13.88
CA CYS A 116 3.65 10.54 12.54
C CYS A 116 2.14 10.29 12.50
N ALA A 117 1.65 9.30 13.26
CA ALA A 117 0.22 9.01 13.38
C ALA A 117 -0.54 10.17 14.04
N ASP A 118 0.05 10.77 15.08
CA ASP A 118 -0.52 11.94 15.77
C ASP A 118 -0.47 13.18 14.89
N LEU A 119 0.67 13.47 14.27
CA LEU A 119 0.86 14.64 13.41
C LEU A 119 -0.10 14.62 12.21
N ALA A 120 -0.26 13.46 11.56
CA ALA A 120 -1.19 13.30 10.46
C ALA A 120 -2.65 13.07 10.92
N GLN A 121 -2.89 12.94 12.22
CA GLN A 121 -4.22 12.62 12.78
C GLN A 121 -4.82 11.37 12.11
N VAL A 122 -4.06 10.29 12.05
CA VAL A 122 -4.47 9.04 11.41
C VAL A 122 -5.69 8.44 12.11
N HIS A 123 -6.66 7.95 11.35
CA HIS A 123 -7.87 7.27 11.85
C HIS A 123 -7.72 5.74 11.83
N ILE A 124 -7.10 5.22 10.77
CA ILE A 124 -6.86 3.78 10.58
C ILE A 124 -5.40 3.57 10.19
N LEU A 125 -4.76 2.55 10.76
CA LEU A 125 -3.41 2.11 10.41
C LEU A 125 -3.44 0.66 9.92
N PHE A 126 -3.13 0.44 8.64
CA PHE A 126 -2.80 -0.87 8.11
C PHE A 126 -1.33 -1.20 8.38
N PHE A 127 -1.04 -2.40 8.87
CA PHE A 127 0.35 -2.83 9.11
C PHE A 127 0.58 -4.30 8.78
N GLY A 128 1.80 -4.60 8.33
CA GLY A 128 2.24 -5.96 7.99
C GLY A 128 2.84 -6.72 9.17
N SER A 129 3.08 -8.02 8.98
CA SER A 129 3.60 -8.94 10.01
C SER A 129 4.95 -8.51 10.61
N GLU A 130 5.76 -7.84 9.81
CA GLU A 130 7.10 -7.39 10.20
C GLU A 130 7.07 -6.28 11.27
N PHE A 131 5.90 -5.68 11.48
CA PHE A 131 5.73 -4.53 12.37
C PHE A 131 4.98 -4.87 13.67
N ILE A 132 4.55 -6.13 13.87
CA ILE A 132 3.78 -6.54 15.06
C ILE A 132 4.46 -6.05 16.33
N GLY A 133 5.73 -6.35 16.57
CA GLY A 133 6.40 -5.97 17.82
C GLY A 133 6.53 -4.45 18.03
N ARG A 134 6.70 -3.66 16.94
CA ARG A 134 6.72 -2.19 17.05
C ARG A 134 5.34 -1.62 17.36
N ILE A 135 4.30 -2.14 16.70
CA ILE A 135 2.93 -1.69 16.94
C ILE A 135 2.45 -2.14 18.30
N GLU A 136 2.72 -3.38 18.71
CA GLU A 136 2.36 -3.90 20.02
C GLU A 136 2.92 -3.04 21.18
N SER A 137 4.18 -2.58 21.05
CA SER A 137 4.83 -1.75 22.08
C SER A 137 4.17 -0.39 22.30
N ILE A 138 3.35 0.09 21.36
CA ILE A 138 2.64 1.38 21.40
C ILE A 138 1.12 1.21 21.15
N ALA A 139 0.61 -0.02 21.19
CA ALA A 139 -0.77 -0.31 20.81
C ALA A 139 -1.79 0.43 21.69
N ASP A 140 -1.56 0.48 23.01
CA ASP A 140 -2.43 1.17 23.95
C ASP A 140 -2.58 2.67 23.65
N GLU A 141 -1.50 3.31 23.18
CA GLU A 141 -1.54 4.72 22.80
C GLU A 141 -2.15 4.90 21.39
N LEU A 142 -1.79 4.04 20.45
CA LEU A 142 -2.33 4.11 19.08
C LEU A 142 -3.84 3.89 19.06
N GLN A 143 -4.36 2.95 19.85
CA GLN A 143 -5.80 2.63 19.90
C GLN A 143 -6.67 3.72 20.54
N LYS A 144 -6.08 4.72 21.18
CA LYS A 144 -6.82 5.88 21.66
C LYS A 144 -7.34 6.73 20.51
N GLY A 145 -8.31 6.22 19.77
CA GLY A 145 -8.97 6.90 18.64
C GLY A 145 -8.55 6.42 17.24
N ARG A 146 -7.86 5.26 17.15
CA ARG A 146 -7.47 4.66 15.87
C ARG A 146 -7.84 3.18 15.82
N LEU A 147 -8.18 2.72 14.62
CA LEU A 147 -8.34 1.31 14.32
C LEU A 147 -7.03 0.76 13.76
N LEU A 148 -6.56 -0.37 14.29
CA LEU A 148 -5.39 -1.09 13.80
C LEU A 148 -5.85 -2.27 12.96
N ILE A 149 -5.43 -2.33 11.68
CA ILE A 149 -5.79 -3.40 10.73
C ILE A 149 -4.52 -4.15 10.34
N TYR A 150 -4.49 -5.42 10.67
CA TYR A 150 -3.37 -6.29 10.38
C TYR A 150 -3.51 -6.97 9.02
N VAL A 151 -2.44 -6.90 8.21
CA VAL A 151 -2.34 -7.54 6.89
C VAL A 151 -1.33 -8.68 6.96
N GLY A 152 -1.83 -9.90 7.04
CA GLY A 152 -1.03 -11.12 7.18
C GLY A 152 -1.82 -12.28 7.71
N ASP A 153 -1.11 -13.39 7.98
CA ASP A 153 -1.68 -14.57 8.65
C ASP A 153 -1.45 -14.49 10.17
N GLY A 154 -2.38 -14.98 10.97
CA GLY A 154 -2.25 -14.97 12.41
C GLY A 154 -2.41 -13.57 13.01
N CYS A 155 -3.59 -12.98 12.87
CA CYS A 155 -3.90 -11.63 13.36
C CYS A 155 -3.64 -11.52 14.88
N PRO A 156 -2.85 -10.53 15.36
CA PRO A 156 -2.64 -10.29 16.77
C PRO A 156 -3.92 -9.77 17.44
N THR A 157 -4.08 -10.04 18.73
CA THR A 157 -5.31 -9.73 19.48
C THR A 157 -5.61 -8.23 19.62
N PHE A 158 -4.62 -7.38 19.42
CA PHE A 158 -4.76 -5.93 19.46
C PHE A 158 -5.15 -5.31 18.11
N ALA A 159 -5.41 -6.11 17.07
CA ALA A 159 -5.75 -5.61 15.73
C ALA A 159 -6.92 -6.38 15.14
N GLU A 160 -7.53 -5.84 14.08
CA GLU A 160 -8.51 -6.54 13.26
C GLU A 160 -7.86 -7.11 11.99
N SER A 161 -8.34 -8.28 11.54
CA SER A 161 -7.82 -8.95 10.36
C SER A 161 -8.30 -8.28 9.08
N TYR A 162 -7.37 -7.78 8.27
CA TYR A 162 -7.66 -7.27 6.92
C TYR A 162 -8.47 -8.26 6.09
N ARG A 163 -8.04 -9.54 6.07
CA ARG A 163 -8.69 -10.60 5.29
C ARG A 163 -10.16 -10.76 5.65
N GLU A 164 -10.47 -10.78 6.95
CA GLU A 164 -11.84 -10.92 7.44
C GLU A 164 -12.67 -9.68 7.13
N LEU A 165 -12.09 -8.49 7.33
CA LEU A 165 -12.77 -7.23 7.11
C LEU A 165 -13.21 -7.00 5.66
N VAL A 166 -12.41 -7.44 4.68
CA VAL A 166 -12.71 -7.24 3.26
C VAL A 166 -13.48 -8.39 2.63
N ALA A 167 -13.60 -9.55 3.30
CA ALA A 167 -14.16 -10.78 2.73
C ALA A 167 -15.57 -10.58 2.16
N ASP A 168 -16.45 -9.96 2.93
CA ASP A 168 -17.86 -9.76 2.59
C ASP A 168 -18.15 -8.36 2.02
N CYS A 169 -17.12 -7.53 1.81
CA CYS A 169 -17.31 -6.22 1.23
C CYS A 169 -17.56 -6.27 -0.27
N SER A 170 -18.40 -5.36 -0.76
CA SER A 170 -18.69 -5.23 -2.19
C SER A 170 -17.43 -4.96 -3.01
N SER A 171 -17.29 -5.61 -4.15
CA SER A 171 -16.26 -5.31 -5.15
C SER A 171 -16.68 -4.23 -6.16
N GLN A 172 -17.89 -3.68 -6.02
CA GLN A 172 -18.36 -2.56 -6.85
C GLN A 172 -17.65 -1.26 -6.45
N ALA A 173 -17.35 -0.42 -7.44
CA ALA A 173 -16.76 0.88 -7.19
C ALA A 173 -17.67 1.73 -6.26
N PRO A 174 -17.13 2.37 -5.22
CA PRO A 174 -17.92 3.23 -4.35
C PRO A 174 -18.38 4.50 -5.10
N LEU A 175 -19.57 4.98 -4.77
CA LEU A 175 -20.12 6.20 -5.34
C LEU A 175 -19.60 7.43 -4.58
N VAL A 176 -18.31 7.72 -4.71
CA VAL A 176 -17.66 8.89 -4.12
C VAL A 176 -17.19 9.83 -5.23
N ARG A 177 -17.62 11.08 -5.17
CA ARG A 177 -17.16 12.10 -6.12
C ARG A 177 -15.82 12.68 -5.64
N LEU A 178 -14.81 12.57 -6.49
CA LEU A 178 -13.49 13.13 -6.28
C LEU A 178 -13.19 14.19 -7.34
N GLU A 179 -12.47 15.24 -6.92
CA GLU A 179 -11.95 16.29 -7.79
C GLU A 179 -10.42 16.21 -7.83
N GLU A 180 -9.78 16.77 -8.84
CA GLU A 180 -8.32 16.74 -8.98
C GLU A 180 -7.61 17.52 -7.87
N GLU A 181 -8.24 18.53 -7.32
CA GLU A 181 -7.75 19.37 -6.23
C GLU A 181 -7.91 18.73 -4.84
N ASP A 182 -8.66 17.63 -4.73
CA ASP A 182 -8.82 16.95 -3.44
C ASP A 182 -7.48 16.42 -2.92
N ASP A 183 -7.31 16.52 -1.61
CA ASP A 183 -6.16 15.94 -0.92
C ASP A 183 -6.12 14.43 -1.10
N ALA A 184 -4.95 13.90 -1.46
CA ALA A 184 -4.78 12.50 -1.82
C ALA A 184 -3.81 11.75 -0.93
N ALA A 185 -2.67 12.35 -0.59
CA ALA A 185 -1.67 11.67 0.22
C ALA A 185 -0.82 12.62 1.07
N ILE A 186 -0.35 12.11 2.23
CA ILE A 186 0.69 12.73 3.05
C ILE A 186 1.94 11.85 2.99
N TYR A 187 3.05 12.41 2.54
CA TYR A 187 4.35 11.77 2.58
C TYR A 187 5.25 12.41 3.62
N PHE A 188 6.00 11.58 4.32
CA PHE A 188 6.96 12.04 5.31
C PHE A 188 8.36 12.14 4.70
N SER A 189 8.97 13.31 4.83
CA SER A 189 10.38 13.51 4.49
C SER A 189 11.26 13.45 5.74
N SER A 190 12.54 13.04 5.58
CA SER A 190 13.53 13.14 6.63
C SER A 190 13.78 14.63 6.95
N GLY A 191 13.29 15.06 8.11
CA GLY A 191 13.52 16.44 8.56
C GLY A 191 14.99 16.65 8.96
N THR A 192 15.56 17.79 8.62
CA THR A 192 16.88 18.21 9.12
C THR A 192 16.92 18.48 10.63
N THR A 193 15.75 18.46 11.28
CA THR A 193 15.52 18.78 12.70
C THR A 193 15.22 17.55 13.57
N GLY A 194 15.40 16.32 13.06
CA GLY A 194 15.27 15.08 13.83
C GLY A 194 13.96 14.32 13.57
N PHE A 195 12.78 14.98 13.57
CA PHE A 195 11.51 14.31 13.30
C PHE A 195 11.03 14.48 11.85
N PRO A 196 10.29 13.49 11.29
CA PRO A 196 9.75 13.56 9.95
C PRO A 196 8.79 14.75 9.76
N LYS A 197 8.82 15.35 8.57
CA LYS A 197 7.91 16.43 8.16
C LYS A 197 6.85 15.89 7.22
N ALA A 198 5.59 16.20 7.49
CA ALA A 198 4.45 15.83 6.66
C ALA A 198 4.31 16.78 5.46
N ILE A 199 4.19 16.22 4.26
CA ILE A 199 3.97 16.96 3.00
C ILE A 199 2.67 16.44 2.39
N LEU A 200 1.70 17.34 2.26
CA LEU A 200 0.38 17.05 1.68
C LEU A 200 0.42 17.20 0.15
N HIS A 201 -0.16 16.24 -0.54
CA HIS A 201 -0.33 16.23 -1.99
C HIS A 201 -1.80 16.01 -2.35
N ASN A 202 -2.26 16.69 -3.40
CA ASN A 202 -3.57 16.43 -4.01
C ASN A 202 -3.46 15.44 -5.18
N HIS A 203 -4.60 15.00 -5.73
CA HIS A 203 -4.65 14.06 -6.85
C HIS A 203 -3.95 14.61 -8.09
N GLU A 204 -4.13 15.91 -8.39
CA GLU A 204 -3.51 16.56 -9.54
C GLU A 204 -1.99 16.49 -9.49
N SER A 205 -1.37 16.87 -8.36
CA SER A 205 0.09 16.88 -8.22
C SER A 205 0.72 15.48 -8.37
N LEU A 206 0.03 14.45 -7.85
CA LEU A 206 0.49 13.06 -8.00
C LEU A 206 0.34 12.58 -9.44
N SER A 207 -0.76 12.93 -10.11
CA SER A 207 -0.99 12.59 -11.52
C SER A 207 0.00 13.29 -12.44
N GLN A 208 0.29 14.57 -12.20
CA GLN A 208 1.30 15.32 -12.96
C GLN A 208 2.70 14.73 -12.81
N ALA A 209 3.08 14.32 -11.59
CA ALA A 209 4.36 13.65 -11.36
C ALA A 209 4.49 12.37 -12.19
N ALA A 210 3.46 11.49 -12.18
CA ALA A 210 3.45 10.28 -12.98
C ALA A 210 3.52 10.55 -14.50
N GLN A 211 2.80 11.58 -14.99
CA GLN A 211 2.84 11.97 -16.40
C GLN A 211 4.22 12.51 -16.81
N MET A 212 4.90 13.24 -15.94
CA MET A 212 6.26 13.73 -16.18
C MET A 212 7.25 12.59 -16.28
N GLU A 213 7.19 11.63 -15.35
CA GLU A 213 8.04 10.42 -15.41
C GLU A 213 7.78 9.61 -16.70
N GLN A 214 6.52 9.36 -17.04
CA GLN A 214 6.15 8.69 -18.28
C GLN A 214 6.76 9.38 -19.50
N LYS A 215 6.65 10.71 -19.57
CA LYS A 215 7.15 11.50 -20.69
C LYS A 215 8.68 11.45 -20.79
N HIS A 216 9.39 11.55 -19.68
CA HIS A 216 10.85 11.56 -19.66
C HIS A 216 11.46 10.19 -19.93
N HIS A 217 10.86 9.13 -19.41
CA HIS A 217 11.32 7.75 -19.59
C HIS A 217 10.73 7.09 -20.84
N LEU A 218 9.84 7.80 -21.57
CA LEU A 218 9.14 7.27 -22.75
C LEU A 218 8.39 5.95 -22.44
N THR A 219 7.93 5.81 -21.22
CA THR A 219 7.27 4.60 -20.73
C THR A 219 6.00 4.33 -21.53
N SER A 220 5.86 3.12 -22.01
CA SER A 220 4.75 2.65 -22.82
C SER A 220 3.95 1.55 -22.10
N ARG A 221 2.86 1.12 -22.71
CA ARG A 221 2.05 0.02 -22.23
C ARG A 221 2.82 -1.31 -22.17
N ASP A 222 3.78 -1.51 -23.05
CA ASP A 222 4.49 -2.79 -23.18
C ASP A 222 5.65 -2.93 -22.17
N ASP A 223 5.90 -1.87 -21.39
CA ASP A 223 6.97 -1.89 -20.39
C ASP A 223 6.54 -2.59 -19.11
N VAL A 224 7.48 -3.35 -18.53
CA VAL A 224 7.34 -3.97 -17.22
C VAL A 224 8.25 -3.25 -16.24
N PHE A 225 7.66 -2.59 -15.26
CA PHE A 225 8.40 -1.82 -14.26
C PHE A 225 8.81 -2.70 -13.07
N LEU A 226 10.12 -2.77 -12.80
CA LEU A 226 10.65 -3.42 -11.61
C LEU A 226 10.69 -2.42 -10.43
N CYS A 227 9.73 -2.53 -9.51
CA CYS A 227 9.67 -1.70 -8.32
C CYS A 227 10.64 -2.19 -7.24
N ILE A 228 11.88 -1.71 -7.26
CA ILE A 228 12.88 -1.97 -6.19
C ILE A 228 12.69 -1.01 -5.00
N PRO A 229 12.42 0.29 -5.23
CA PRO A 229 12.21 1.22 -4.11
C PRO A 229 10.97 0.86 -3.29
N PRO A 230 10.95 1.24 -2.00
CA PRO A 230 9.77 1.05 -1.16
C PRO A 230 8.56 1.85 -1.65
N LEU A 231 7.39 1.23 -1.68
CA LEU A 231 6.14 1.87 -2.10
C LEU A 231 5.68 3.03 -1.21
N TYR A 232 6.21 3.16 0.01
CA TYR A 232 5.95 4.35 0.81
C TYR A 232 6.62 5.62 0.25
N HIS A 233 7.61 5.47 -0.63
CA HIS A 233 8.29 6.59 -1.29
C HIS A 233 7.55 7.00 -2.56
N THR A 234 7.51 8.32 -2.85
CA THR A 234 6.93 8.84 -4.08
C THR A 234 7.62 8.26 -5.32
N GLY A 235 8.94 8.21 -5.36
CA GLY A 235 9.73 7.70 -6.49
C GLY A 235 9.57 6.20 -6.80
N ALA A 236 8.71 5.47 -6.08
CA ALA A 236 8.36 4.09 -6.41
C ALA A 236 7.01 3.96 -7.13
N LYS A 237 6.21 5.03 -7.19
CA LYS A 237 4.83 5.02 -7.68
C LYS A 237 4.57 5.98 -8.84
N PHE A 238 5.48 6.91 -9.07
CA PHE A 238 5.38 7.94 -10.10
C PHE A 238 6.59 7.93 -10.99
#